data_7e12465b651bbfc626de7a88d7a59b17
#
_entry.id   7e12465b651bbfc626de7a88d7a59b17
#
_cell.length_a   1.000
_cell.length_b   1.000
_cell.length_c   1.000
_cell.angle_alpha   90.00
_cell.angle_beta   90.00
_cell.angle_gamma   90.00
#
_symmetry.space_group_name_H-M   'P 1'
#
loop_
_entity.id
_entity.type
_entity.pdbx_description
1 polymer ?
#
loop_
_entity_poly.entity_id
_entity_poly.type
_entity_poly.pdbx_seq_one_letter_code
_entity_poly.pdbx_strand_id
1 'polypeptide(L)'
;GKGASAQTEGSELSCAFGISKNGDAVYLFDPNGIICDKLQSASFLPDISYGRDTAGKLAYFTQPTVGAANGTGYEGITAVPVFSKTPGVYDEAIQIAINVPEGETVHYTLDCTTPNESSPVYTGPITAEKNTVIRAVSVREGYITNDVTSGTFLFTADNVNHALPVVTLITDPDNLWDSKTG
;
A
#
# COMPACT_ATOMS: atom_id res chain seq x y z
N GLY A 1 -30.53 -3.07 -0.55
CA GLY A 1 -29.66 -2.55 0.49
C GLY A 1 -29.92 -3.28 1.79
N LYS A 2 -28.87 -3.52 2.57
CA LYS A 2 -29.00 -4.08 3.93
C LYS A 2 -29.12 -2.89 4.89
N GLY A 3 -30.19 -2.84 5.70
CA GLY A 3 -30.38 -1.81 6.72
C GLY A 3 -29.80 -2.23 8.07
N ALA A 4 -29.32 -1.26 8.83
CA ALA A 4 -28.96 -1.46 10.23
C ALA A 4 -30.17 -1.11 11.10
N SER A 5 -30.46 -1.88 12.13
CA SER A 5 -31.42 -1.55 13.17
C SER A 5 -30.69 -0.85 14.33
N ALA A 6 -31.28 0.22 14.85
CA ALA A 6 -30.77 0.91 16.03
C ALA A 6 -30.72 -0.05 17.23
N GLN A 7 -29.61 -0.05 17.94
CA GLN A 7 -29.43 -0.80 19.19
C GLN A 7 -29.81 0.09 20.40
N THR A 8 -30.13 -0.54 21.49
CA THR A 8 -30.57 0.10 22.75
C THR A 8 -29.46 0.98 23.35
N GLU A 9 -29.87 2.04 24.06
CA GLU A 9 -28.97 2.97 24.80
C GLU A 9 -27.88 2.21 25.58
N GLY A 10 -26.62 2.55 25.34
CA GLY A 10 -25.44 1.99 26.04
C GLY A 10 -24.72 0.82 25.34
N SER A 11 -25.19 0.34 24.18
CA SER A 11 -24.48 -0.67 23.39
C SER A 11 -23.78 -0.02 22.19
N GLU A 12 -22.61 -0.56 21.80
CA GLU A 12 -21.97 -0.18 20.53
C GLU A 12 -22.93 -0.39 19.37
N LEU A 13 -23.09 0.64 18.53
CA LEU A 13 -23.87 0.53 17.31
C LEU A 13 -23.15 -0.41 16.33
N SER A 14 -23.78 -1.51 15.99
CA SER A 14 -23.26 -2.45 15.00
C SER A 14 -24.22 -2.62 13.83
N CYS A 15 -23.68 -2.81 12.65
CA CYS A 15 -24.41 -3.07 11.42
C CYS A 15 -24.25 -4.52 11.00
N ALA A 16 -25.35 -5.15 10.55
CA ALA A 16 -25.32 -6.54 10.06
C ALA A 16 -24.73 -6.67 8.63
N PHE A 17 -23.97 -5.68 8.17
CA PHE A 17 -23.31 -5.68 6.86
C PHE A 17 -21.85 -5.21 6.99
N GLY A 18 -20.99 -5.70 6.09
CA GLY A 18 -19.61 -5.24 5.96
C GLY A 18 -19.48 -4.24 4.80
N ILE A 19 -18.44 -3.43 4.85
CA ILE A 19 -18.01 -2.54 3.76
C ILE A 19 -16.94 -3.28 2.96
N SER A 20 -17.05 -3.26 1.62
CA SER A 20 -16.08 -3.90 0.74
C SER A 20 -14.73 -3.19 0.79
N LYS A 21 -13.63 -3.95 0.85
CA LYS A 21 -12.27 -3.41 0.76
C LYS A 21 -11.97 -2.68 -0.57
N ASN A 22 -12.72 -3.01 -1.61
CA ASN A 22 -12.56 -2.39 -2.94
C ASN A 22 -13.37 -1.10 -3.08
N GLY A 23 -13.93 -0.62 -1.98
CA GLY A 23 -14.80 0.55 -1.94
C GLY A 23 -16.27 0.18 -1.94
N ASP A 24 -17.06 1.05 -1.31
CA ASP A 24 -18.51 0.91 -1.19
C ASP A 24 -19.15 2.30 -0.97
N ALA A 25 -20.46 2.36 -1.13
CA ALA A 25 -21.23 3.58 -0.83
C ALA A 25 -22.10 3.37 0.41
N VAL A 26 -21.91 4.23 1.40
CA VAL A 26 -22.73 4.26 2.62
C VAL A 26 -23.65 5.46 2.56
N TYR A 27 -24.92 5.25 2.83
CA TYR A 27 -25.94 6.27 2.83
C TYR A 27 -26.63 6.34 4.20
N LEU A 28 -26.81 7.55 4.71
CA LEU A 28 -27.65 7.82 5.88
C LEU A 28 -28.97 8.43 5.40
N PHE A 29 -30.07 7.81 5.81
CA PHE A 29 -31.43 8.28 5.50
C PHE A 29 -32.12 8.78 6.76
N ASP A 30 -32.99 9.78 6.61
CA ASP A 30 -33.95 10.15 7.63
C ASP A 30 -35.12 9.15 7.72
N PRO A 31 -36.02 9.26 8.73
CA PRO A 31 -37.17 8.37 8.84
C PRO A 31 -38.15 8.44 7.65
N ASN A 32 -38.11 9.49 6.82
CA ASN A 32 -38.94 9.65 5.63
C ASN A 32 -38.30 9.09 4.36
N GLY A 33 -37.07 8.52 4.47
CA GLY A 33 -36.34 7.98 3.35
C GLY A 33 -35.53 9.01 2.54
N ILE A 34 -35.34 10.21 3.08
CA ILE A 34 -34.54 11.27 2.46
C ILE A 34 -33.05 11.02 2.82
N ILE A 35 -32.15 11.13 1.84
CA ILE A 35 -30.73 11.01 2.09
C ILE A 35 -30.23 12.22 2.88
N CYS A 36 -29.77 12.00 4.12
CA CYS A 36 -29.17 13.02 4.98
C CYS A 36 -27.65 13.14 4.70
N ASP A 37 -26.96 12.04 4.47
CA ASP A 37 -25.54 12.02 4.14
C ASP A 37 -25.18 10.84 3.25
N LYS A 38 -24.09 10.99 2.51
CA LYS A 38 -23.54 9.98 1.63
C LYS A 38 -22.01 9.98 1.74
N LEU A 39 -21.44 8.80 1.93
CA LEU A 39 -20.01 8.57 1.90
C LEU A 39 -19.71 7.48 0.88
N GLN A 40 -18.86 7.78 -0.08
CA GLN A 40 -18.38 6.82 -1.04
C GLN A 40 -16.86 6.76 -0.93
N SER A 41 -16.34 5.59 -0.59
CA SER A 41 -14.91 5.35 -0.53
C SER A 41 -14.40 4.70 -1.82
N ALA A 42 -13.12 4.87 -2.07
CA ALA A 42 -12.35 4.02 -2.98
C ALA A 42 -11.92 2.74 -2.23
N SER A 43 -10.80 2.14 -2.61
CA SER A 43 -10.23 0.99 -1.89
C SER A 43 -9.69 1.39 -0.52
N PHE A 44 -9.75 0.44 0.43
CA PHE A 44 -9.18 0.58 1.77
C PHE A 44 -7.92 -0.24 1.92
N LEU A 45 -6.95 0.31 2.67
CA LEU A 45 -5.86 -0.46 3.25
C LEU A 45 -6.27 -0.95 4.66
N PRO A 46 -5.66 -2.04 5.16
CA PRO A 46 -5.81 -2.44 6.55
C PRO A 46 -5.48 -1.28 7.49
N ASP A 47 -6.22 -1.18 8.59
CA ASP A 47 -6.03 -0.18 9.66
C ASP A 47 -6.13 1.29 9.23
N ILE A 48 -6.62 1.57 8.01
CA ILE A 48 -6.90 2.91 7.51
C ILE A 48 -8.41 3.16 7.54
N SER A 49 -8.82 4.22 8.22
CA SER A 49 -10.21 4.69 8.20
C SER A 49 -10.41 5.80 7.16
N TYR A 50 -11.65 5.96 6.72
CA TYR A 50 -12.03 6.98 5.75
C TYR A 50 -13.29 7.71 6.21
N GLY A 51 -13.26 9.01 6.20
CA GLY A 51 -14.36 9.82 6.70
C GLY A 51 -14.16 11.30 6.43
N ARG A 52 -14.97 12.14 7.12
CA ARG A 52 -14.83 13.59 7.04
C ARG A 52 -13.84 14.08 8.10
N ASP A 53 -12.96 14.98 7.70
CA ASP A 53 -12.12 15.76 8.62
C ASP A 53 -12.93 16.88 9.31
N THR A 54 -12.26 17.66 10.14
CA THR A 54 -12.88 18.80 10.86
C THR A 54 -13.40 19.91 9.93
N ALA A 55 -12.93 19.96 8.67
CA ALA A 55 -13.41 20.88 7.65
C ALA A 55 -14.56 20.30 6.80
N GLY A 56 -14.96 19.03 7.05
CA GLY A 56 -15.97 18.32 6.29
C GLY A 56 -15.46 17.71 4.98
N LYS A 57 -14.16 17.79 4.68
CA LYS A 57 -13.53 17.18 3.51
C LYS A 57 -13.35 15.69 3.77
N LEU A 58 -13.62 14.85 2.75
CA LEU A 58 -13.34 13.41 2.83
C LEU A 58 -11.83 13.15 2.77
N ALA A 59 -11.35 12.33 3.71
CA ALA A 59 -9.94 12.05 3.89
C ALA A 59 -9.71 10.65 4.46
N TYR A 60 -8.47 10.16 4.37
CA TYR A 60 -8.00 8.91 4.97
C TYR A 60 -7.28 9.21 6.28
N PHE A 61 -7.40 8.30 7.26
CA PHE A 61 -6.80 8.46 8.58
C PHE A 61 -6.08 7.18 8.99
N THR A 62 -4.84 7.33 9.43
CA THR A 62 -4.00 6.22 9.94
C THR A 62 -4.36 5.84 11.38
N GLN A 63 -5.14 6.67 12.06
CA GLN A 63 -5.64 6.40 13.41
C GLN A 63 -7.17 6.58 13.45
N PRO A 64 -7.93 5.50 13.63
CA PRO A 64 -9.37 5.58 13.80
C PRO A 64 -9.74 6.34 15.07
N THR A 65 -10.73 7.22 15.00
CA THR A 65 -11.23 8.06 16.10
C THR A 65 -12.66 7.72 16.48
N VAL A 66 -12.89 6.48 16.87
CA VAL A 66 -14.24 5.99 17.21
C VAL A 66 -14.86 6.84 18.33
N GLY A 67 -16.04 7.41 18.07
CA GLY A 67 -16.76 8.26 19.03
C GLY A 67 -16.17 9.66 19.23
N ALA A 68 -15.18 10.07 18.43
CA ALA A 68 -14.56 11.39 18.48
C ALA A 68 -14.48 12.02 17.08
N ALA A 69 -14.20 13.33 17.02
CA ALA A 69 -13.98 14.02 15.76
C ALA A 69 -12.66 13.60 15.13
N ASN A 70 -12.64 13.42 13.81
CA ASN A 70 -11.41 13.21 13.06
C ASN A 70 -10.53 14.47 13.08
N GLY A 71 -9.21 14.28 13.04
CA GLY A 71 -8.25 15.37 12.83
C GLY A 71 -8.09 15.70 11.34
N THR A 72 -6.92 16.26 10.99
CA THR A 72 -6.52 16.42 9.59
C THR A 72 -6.15 15.06 9.01
N GLY A 73 -6.75 14.69 7.88
CA GLY A 73 -6.49 13.43 7.20
C GLY A 73 -5.61 13.59 5.96
N TYR A 74 -5.34 12.47 5.33
CA TYR A 74 -4.60 12.37 4.07
C TYR A 74 -5.56 12.45 2.87
N GLU A 75 -5.09 13.05 1.78
CA GLU A 75 -5.90 13.22 0.56
C GLU A 75 -6.13 11.92 -0.21
N GLY A 76 -5.23 10.97 -0.06
CA GLY A 76 -5.26 9.70 -0.76
C GLY A 76 -4.21 8.72 -0.26
N ILE A 77 -4.03 7.66 -1.03
CA ILE A 77 -3.04 6.61 -0.81
C ILE A 77 -2.22 6.53 -2.09
N THR A 78 -0.89 6.47 -1.99
CA THR A 78 -0.03 6.37 -3.17
C THR A 78 -0.23 5.05 -3.91
N ALA A 79 0.09 5.01 -5.19
CA ALA A 79 0.07 3.77 -5.95
C ALA A 79 1.23 2.83 -5.54
N VAL A 80 1.03 1.53 -5.72
CA VAL A 80 2.10 0.54 -5.56
C VAL A 80 2.97 0.56 -6.82
N PRO A 81 4.30 0.75 -6.73
CA PRO A 81 5.17 0.74 -7.89
C PRO A 81 5.14 -0.61 -8.63
N VAL A 82 5.27 -0.57 -9.95
CA VAL A 82 5.27 -1.77 -10.80
C VAL A 82 6.54 -1.83 -11.63
N PHE A 83 7.22 -2.98 -11.62
CA PHE A 83 8.39 -3.23 -12.46
C PHE A 83 8.00 -3.60 -13.89
N SER A 84 8.74 -3.12 -14.86
CA SER A 84 8.56 -3.46 -16.29
C SER A 84 8.99 -4.89 -16.63
N LYS A 85 9.75 -5.53 -15.75
CA LYS A 85 10.20 -6.92 -15.86
C LYS A 85 9.67 -7.73 -14.70
N THR A 86 9.23 -8.94 -14.97
CA THR A 86 8.80 -9.88 -13.93
C THR A 86 10.03 -10.37 -13.15
N PRO A 87 10.01 -10.38 -11.81
CA PRO A 87 11.04 -11.05 -11.02
C PRO A 87 11.26 -12.50 -11.46
N GLY A 88 12.51 -12.94 -11.55
CA GLY A 88 12.82 -14.27 -12.08
C GLY A 88 14.30 -14.45 -12.41
N VAL A 89 14.59 -15.48 -13.21
CA VAL A 89 15.95 -15.86 -13.63
C VAL A 89 16.17 -15.39 -15.06
N TYR A 90 17.32 -14.78 -15.31
CA TYR A 90 17.73 -14.20 -16.58
C TYR A 90 19.12 -14.73 -16.97
N ASP A 91 19.35 -14.85 -18.25
CA ASP A 91 20.62 -15.32 -18.85
C ASP A 91 21.47 -14.19 -19.43
N GLU A 92 20.90 -13.01 -19.55
CA GLU A 92 21.56 -11.79 -20.04
C GLU A 92 21.17 -10.56 -19.20
N ALA A 93 21.98 -9.51 -19.30
CA ALA A 93 21.72 -8.23 -18.65
C ALA A 93 20.37 -7.65 -19.09
N ILE A 94 19.62 -7.12 -18.12
CA ILE A 94 18.30 -6.53 -18.36
C ILE A 94 18.23 -5.09 -17.86
N GLN A 95 17.32 -4.32 -18.46
CA GLN A 95 16.92 -3.03 -17.94
C GLN A 95 15.52 -3.12 -17.31
N ILE A 96 15.41 -2.68 -16.07
CA ILE A 96 14.18 -2.72 -15.27
C ILE A 96 13.72 -1.28 -15.09
N ALA A 97 12.62 -0.93 -15.73
CA ALA A 97 11.94 0.32 -15.47
C ALA A 97 10.92 0.13 -14.32
N ILE A 98 10.73 1.20 -13.54
CA ILE A 98 9.69 1.28 -12.51
C ILE A 98 8.68 2.31 -13.00
N ASN A 99 7.39 1.96 -12.97
CA ASN A 99 6.33 2.91 -13.29
C ASN A 99 6.26 3.99 -12.21
N VAL A 100 6.31 5.25 -12.62
CA VAL A 100 6.15 6.41 -11.73
C VAL A 100 4.76 6.99 -11.96
N PRO A 101 3.83 6.88 -11.00
CA PRO A 101 2.51 7.48 -11.12
C PRO A 101 2.59 9.01 -11.16
N GLU A 102 1.62 9.63 -11.80
CA GLU A 102 1.58 11.09 -11.91
C GLU A 102 1.48 11.77 -10.54
N GLY A 103 2.37 12.72 -10.30
CA GLY A 103 2.43 13.47 -9.04
C GLY A 103 3.04 12.70 -7.87
N GLU A 104 3.61 11.52 -8.09
CA GLU A 104 4.31 10.73 -7.08
C GLU A 104 5.82 10.68 -7.38
N THR A 105 6.61 10.46 -6.35
CA THR A 105 8.05 10.18 -6.44
C THR A 105 8.30 8.74 -6.02
N VAL A 106 9.03 7.99 -6.84
CA VAL A 106 9.41 6.61 -6.49
C VAL A 106 10.81 6.61 -5.88
N HIS A 107 10.92 6.05 -4.67
CA HIS A 107 12.18 5.77 -3.99
C HIS A 107 12.48 4.28 -4.05
N TYR A 108 13.75 3.91 -4.11
CA TYR A 108 14.14 2.50 -4.21
C TYR A 108 15.40 2.17 -3.43
N THR A 109 15.61 0.87 -3.15
CA THR A 109 16.83 0.31 -2.58
C THR A 109 17.27 -0.93 -3.34
N LEU A 110 18.56 -1.25 -3.27
CA LEU A 110 19.18 -2.42 -3.91
C LEU A 110 19.87 -3.35 -2.90
N ASP A 111 19.76 -3.05 -1.61
CA ASP A 111 20.46 -3.69 -0.49
C ASP A 111 19.50 -4.45 0.44
N CYS A 112 18.28 -4.72 -0.02
CA CYS A 112 17.19 -5.35 0.74
C CYS A 112 16.59 -4.50 1.87
N THR A 113 17.11 -3.31 2.17
CA THR A 113 16.51 -2.41 3.15
C THR A 113 15.14 -1.92 2.67
N THR A 114 14.27 -1.53 3.60
CA THR A 114 12.97 -0.96 3.25
C THR A 114 13.13 0.46 2.74
N PRO A 115 12.75 0.76 1.48
CA PRO A 115 12.85 2.11 0.94
C PRO A 115 11.92 3.08 1.66
N ASN A 116 12.36 4.32 1.80
CA ASN A 116 11.62 5.43 2.40
C ASN A 116 11.97 6.75 1.68
N GLU A 117 11.44 7.86 2.16
CA GLU A 117 11.67 9.21 1.59
C GLU A 117 13.15 9.64 1.53
N SER A 118 14.01 9.03 2.36
CA SER A 118 15.45 9.31 2.37
C SER A 118 16.24 8.41 1.40
N SER A 119 15.60 7.39 0.84
CA SER A 119 16.21 6.47 -0.11
C SER A 119 16.40 7.14 -1.47
N PRO A 120 17.30 6.63 -2.33
CA PRO A 120 17.50 7.16 -3.68
C PRO A 120 16.20 7.29 -4.48
N VAL A 121 16.07 8.41 -5.19
CA VAL A 121 14.94 8.67 -6.09
C VAL A 121 15.17 7.92 -7.41
N TYR A 122 14.14 7.26 -7.88
CA TYR A 122 14.16 6.64 -9.19
C TYR A 122 14.08 7.68 -10.31
N THR A 123 15.09 7.70 -11.16
CA THR A 123 15.19 8.67 -12.28
C THR A 123 15.26 8.02 -13.66
N GLY A 124 15.31 6.70 -13.74
CA GLY A 124 15.40 5.97 -15.00
C GLY A 124 15.72 4.49 -14.82
N PRO A 125 15.69 3.69 -15.90
CA PRO A 125 15.83 2.25 -15.83
C PRO A 125 17.09 1.79 -15.10
N ILE A 126 16.93 0.79 -14.23
CA ILE A 126 18.02 0.15 -13.48
C ILE A 126 18.56 -0.98 -14.34
N THR A 127 19.86 -0.95 -14.64
CA THR A 127 20.55 -2.06 -15.33
C THR A 127 20.92 -3.12 -14.30
N ALA A 128 20.47 -4.34 -14.49
CA ALA A 128 20.86 -5.50 -13.70
C ALA A 128 21.65 -6.48 -14.57
N GLU A 129 22.88 -6.81 -14.13
CA GLU A 129 23.83 -7.73 -14.79
C GLU A 129 24.24 -8.89 -13.86
N LYS A 130 23.82 -8.81 -12.62
CA LYS A 130 24.08 -9.78 -11.54
C LYS A 130 22.86 -9.86 -10.64
N ASN A 131 22.83 -10.87 -9.77
CA ASN A 131 21.75 -11.03 -8.81
C ASN A 131 21.46 -9.71 -8.10
N THR A 132 20.25 -9.20 -8.33
CA THR A 132 19.81 -7.87 -7.87
C THR A 132 18.46 -7.99 -7.23
N VAL A 133 18.32 -7.43 -6.05
CA VAL A 133 17.01 -7.21 -5.38
C VAL A 133 16.66 -5.74 -5.53
N ILE A 134 15.47 -5.45 -5.99
CA ILE A 134 14.95 -4.10 -6.05
C ILE A 134 13.73 -4.02 -5.14
N ARG A 135 13.73 -3.06 -4.22
CA ARG A 135 12.55 -2.68 -3.45
C ARG A 135 12.20 -1.24 -3.78
N ALA A 136 10.92 -0.95 -3.98
CA ALA A 136 10.48 0.38 -4.38
C ALA A 136 9.18 0.78 -3.68
N VAL A 137 9.04 2.06 -3.40
CA VAL A 137 7.86 2.67 -2.78
C VAL A 137 7.54 4.00 -3.46
N SER A 138 6.26 4.29 -3.63
CA SER A 138 5.79 5.60 -4.09
C SER A 138 5.50 6.51 -2.90
N VAL A 139 5.93 7.77 -2.99
CA VAL A 139 5.74 8.79 -1.97
C VAL A 139 5.12 10.03 -2.61
N ARG A 140 4.19 10.65 -1.89
CA ARG A 140 3.58 11.93 -2.24
C ARG A 140 3.18 12.68 -0.98
N GLU A 141 3.48 13.96 -0.90
CA GLU A 141 3.09 14.81 0.21
C GLU A 141 1.55 14.82 0.37
N GLY A 142 1.07 14.69 1.59
CA GLY A 142 -0.36 14.64 1.90
C GLY A 142 -1.04 13.30 1.59
N TYR A 143 -0.30 12.27 1.19
CA TYR A 143 -0.81 10.93 0.89
C TYR A 143 -0.23 9.89 1.86
N ILE A 144 -1.01 8.84 2.13
CA ILE A 144 -0.52 7.67 2.85
C ILE A 144 0.33 6.86 1.87
N THR A 145 1.54 6.51 2.29
CA THR A 145 2.42 5.63 1.52
C THR A 145 1.85 4.21 1.50
N ASN A 146 1.72 3.63 0.31
CA ASN A 146 1.24 2.26 0.12
C ASN A 146 2.37 1.23 0.28
N ASP A 147 2.06 -0.04 -0.03
CA ASP A 147 2.98 -1.16 0.09
C ASP A 147 4.25 -1.01 -0.76
N VAL A 148 5.34 -1.56 -0.24
CA VAL A 148 6.61 -1.68 -0.97
C VAL A 148 6.54 -2.81 -1.97
N THR A 149 6.80 -2.51 -3.24
CA THR A 149 7.04 -3.55 -4.25
C THR A 149 8.46 -4.08 -4.12
N SER A 150 8.61 -5.41 -4.12
CA SER A 150 9.91 -6.07 -4.07
C SER A 150 10.05 -7.05 -5.23
N GLY A 151 11.23 -7.12 -5.83
CA GLY A 151 11.55 -8.05 -6.92
C GLY A 151 12.99 -8.53 -6.85
N THR A 152 13.19 -9.84 -7.07
CA THR A 152 14.50 -10.45 -7.21
C THR A 152 14.74 -10.84 -8.66
N PHE A 153 15.84 -10.35 -9.21
CA PHE A 153 16.30 -10.62 -10.56
C PHE A 153 17.62 -11.41 -10.44
N LEU A 154 17.55 -12.71 -10.76
CA LEU A 154 18.67 -13.63 -10.65
C LEU A 154 19.32 -13.81 -12.02
N PHE A 155 20.61 -13.99 -12.03
CA PHE A 155 21.37 -14.23 -13.25
C PHE A 155 22.09 -15.56 -13.14
N THR A 156 21.93 -16.39 -14.17
CA THR A 156 22.69 -17.63 -14.27
C THR A 156 24.09 -17.29 -14.78
N ALA A 157 25.09 -17.41 -13.90
CA ALA A 157 26.47 -17.45 -14.37
C ALA A 157 26.68 -18.75 -15.11
N ASP A 158 27.15 -18.65 -16.35
CA ASP A 158 27.62 -19.73 -17.23
C ASP A 158 27.12 -21.17 -16.90
N ASN A 159 26.05 -21.59 -17.57
CA ASN A 159 25.56 -22.98 -17.60
C ASN A 159 25.00 -23.58 -16.29
N VAL A 160 24.63 -22.83 -15.30
CA VAL A 160 23.90 -23.37 -14.15
C VAL A 160 22.44 -23.57 -14.53
N ASN A 161 22.08 -24.78 -14.90
CA ASN A 161 20.69 -25.17 -15.09
C ASN A 161 20.03 -25.35 -13.71
N HIS A 162 19.17 -24.42 -13.31
CA HIS A 162 18.36 -24.55 -12.10
C HIS A 162 17.25 -25.59 -12.34
N ALA A 163 17.56 -26.86 -12.11
CA ALA A 163 16.61 -27.96 -12.22
C ALA A 163 15.55 -27.95 -11.08
N LEU A 164 15.77 -27.15 -10.04
CA LEU A 164 14.88 -26.99 -8.90
C LEU A 164 14.22 -25.60 -8.87
N PRO A 165 13.01 -25.49 -8.33
CA PRO A 165 12.39 -24.19 -8.10
C PRO A 165 13.27 -23.31 -7.20
N VAL A 166 13.39 -22.02 -7.57
CA VAL A 166 14.11 -21.03 -6.79
C VAL A 166 13.13 -20.31 -5.87
N VAL A 167 13.43 -20.27 -4.59
CA VAL A 167 12.69 -19.48 -3.59
C VAL A 167 13.61 -18.37 -3.10
N THR A 168 13.15 -17.11 -3.19
CA THR A 168 13.89 -15.96 -2.69
C THR A 168 13.16 -15.38 -1.49
N LEU A 169 13.89 -15.12 -0.41
CA LEU A 169 13.41 -14.41 0.77
C LEU A 169 13.99 -13.01 0.76
N ILE A 170 13.12 -12.00 0.77
CA ILE A 170 13.51 -10.60 0.86
C ILE A 170 13.05 -10.07 2.22
N THR A 171 14.00 -9.66 3.04
CA THR A 171 13.75 -9.07 4.33
C THR A 171 14.84 -8.06 4.65
N ASP A 172 14.59 -7.17 5.61
CA ASP A 172 15.63 -6.29 6.14
C ASP A 172 16.73 -7.15 6.79
N PRO A 173 18.02 -6.85 6.56
CA PRO A 173 19.12 -7.59 7.16
C PRO A 173 19.02 -7.72 8.68
N ASP A 174 18.52 -6.71 9.37
CA ASP A 174 18.36 -6.72 10.83
C ASP A 174 17.38 -7.79 11.31
N ASN A 175 16.42 -8.20 10.47
CA ASN A 175 15.48 -9.30 10.79
C ASN A 175 16.16 -10.68 10.84
N LEU A 176 17.35 -10.82 10.28
CA LEU A 176 18.10 -12.09 10.26
C LEU A 176 19.32 -12.09 11.20
N TRP A 177 19.92 -10.93 11.43
CA TRP A 177 21.23 -10.81 12.07
C TRP A 177 21.23 -10.03 13.37
N ASP A 178 20.16 -9.31 13.70
CA ASP A 178 20.03 -8.62 14.99
C ASP A 178 19.75 -9.64 16.08
N SER A 179 20.58 -9.64 17.14
CA SER A 179 20.44 -10.57 18.27
C SER A 179 19.21 -10.31 19.16
N LYS A 180 18.47 -9.23 18.94
CA LYS A 180 17.28 -8.84 19.71
C LYS A 180 15.99 -9.01 18.93
N THR A 181 16.06 -8.90 17.60
CA THR A 181 14.88 -8.90 16.71
C THR A 181 14.93 -10.00 15.65
N GLY A 182 16.08 -10.58 15.37
CA GLY A 182 16.30 -11.66 14.38
C GLY A 182 16.43 -13.03 15.01
#